data_d225dd3638cbc17d64712161374f84c3
#
_entry.id   d225dd3638cbc17d64712161374f84c3
#
_cell.length_a   1.000
_cell.length_b   1.000
_cell.length_c   1.000
_cell.angle_alpha   90.00
_cell.angle_beta   90.00
_cell.angle_gamma   90.00
#
_symmetry.space_group_name_H-M   'P 1'
#
loop_
_entity.id
_entity.type
_entity.pdbx_description
1 polymer ?
#
loop_
_entity_poly.entity_id
_entity_poly.type
_entity_poly.pdbx_seq_one_letter_code
_entity_poly.pdbx_strand_id
1 'polypeptide(L)'
;MNFETYFKISYGLYIVTTQSGDKKGGYIANTLFQVTATPPQFAISCNKDNYTADLIKQSGVFGFSVLSEKANPALIGNFGYKSGRDFDKFAGVNYFTGKLGVPIVTDSSVAWFECKVNQSYEVGTHIIFIGEAIDNGLIDEKGKSLSYNYYREVLKGYSPKNAPTYIDKEKIEAITNTVKQQAEVWQCQLCHYEYEAVKGDPISGIAPGTSFLDLPNDWVCPICGADKSMFEKE
;
A
#
# COMPACT_ATOMS: atom_id res chain seq x y z
N MET A 1 7.73 -6.35 -16.96
CA MET A 1 7.50 -5.18 -16.08
C MET A 1 7.92 -5.59 -14.67
N ASN A 2 8.79 -4.81 -14.00
CA ASN A 2 9.23 -5.14 -12.65
C ASN A 2 8.19 -4.63 -11.63
N PHE A 3 7.47 -5.55 -10.97
CA PHE A 3 6.41 -5.20 -10.02
C PHE A 3 6.96 -4.68 -8.67
N GLU A 4 8.22 -4.92 -8.33
CA GLU A 4 8.83 -4.38 -7.11
C GLU A 4 8.89 -2.84 -7.11
N THR A 5 8.94 -2.23 -8.30
CA THR A 5 8.93 -0.76 -8.45
C THR A 5 7.64 -0.15 -7.91
N TYR A 6 6.51 -0.85 -8.01
CA TYR A 6 5.22 -0.38 -7.47
C TYR A 6 5.24 -0.27 -5.95
N PHE A 7 6.04 -1.09 -5.27
CA PHE A 7 6.17 -1.05 -3.81
C PHE A 7 7.03 0.11 -3.30
N LYS A 8 7.68 0.84 -4.21
CA LYS A 8 8.43 2.06 -3.85
C LYS A 8 7.55 3.31 -3.82
N ILE A 9 6.29 3.21 -4.31
CA ILE A 9 5.33 4.30 -4.23
C ILE A 9 4.76 4.34 -2.81
N SER A 10 4.78 5.53 -2.21
CA SER A 10 4.27 5.74 -0.85
C SER A 10 2.78 6.10 -0.87
N TYR A 11 2.00 5.45 0.01
CA TYR A 11 0.58 5.70 0.23
C TYR A 11 0.28 5.71 1.73
N GLY A 12 -0.79 6.39 2.12
CA GLY A 12 -1.41 6.22 3.44
C GLY A 12 -2.40 5.06 3.45
N LEU A 13 -3.11 4.89 4.58
CA LEU A 13 -4.26 4.00 4.68
C LEU A 13 -5.41 4.73 5.34
N TYR A 14 -6.58 4.67 4.73
CA TYR A 14 -7.74 5.48 5.06
C TYR A 14 -9.03 4.64 5.07
N ILE A 15 -10.02 5.04 5.86
CA ILE A 15 -11.39 4.60 5.69
C ILE A 15 -12.15 5.69 4.96
N VAL A 16 -12.55 5.44 3.71
CA VAL A 16 -13.42 6.35 2.96
C VAL A 16 -14.86 5.95 3.21
N THR A 17 -15.71 6.93 3.49
CA THR A 17 -17.13 6.74 3.83
C THR A 17 -18.04 7.68 3.07
N THR A 18 -19.29 7.32 2.95
CA THR A 18 -20.37 8.17 2.43
C THR A 18 -21.71 7.67 2.93
N GLN A 19 -22.73 8.50 2.75
CA GLN A 19 -24.15 8.15 3.01
C GLN A 19 -25.03 8.73 1.92
N SER A 20 -26.01 7.93 1.44
CA SER A 20 -27.06 8.35 0.52
C SER A 20 -28.40 7.85 1.05
N GLY A 21 -29.27 8.77 1.50
CA GLY A 21 -30.47 8.40 2.26
C GLY A 21 -30.09 7.63 3.53
N ASP A 22 -30.75 6.50 3.77
CA ASP A 22 -30.46 5.63 4.91
C ASP A 22 -29.29 4.66 4.71
N LYS A 23 -28.70 4.65 3.50
CA LYS A 23 -27.64 3.71 3.12
C LYS A 23 -26.26 4.29 3.38
N LYS A 24 -25.46 3.61 4.21
CA LYS A 24 -24.08 3.95 4.49
C LYS A 24 -23.14 3.04 3.71
N GLY A 25 -22.06 3.61 3.20
CA GLY A 25 -20.98 2.89 2.53
C GLY A 25 -19.62 3.28 3.10
N GLY A 26 -18.68 2.34 3.04
CA GLY A 26 -17.31 2.60 3.42
C GLY A 26 -16.36 1.50 2.92
N TYR A 27 -15.11 1.88 2.67
CA TYR A 27 -14.06 0.96 2.24
C TYR A 27 -12.68 1.45 2.68
N ILE A 28 -11.72 0.52 2.73
CA ILE A 28 -10.31 0.87 2.92
C ILE A 28 -9.72 1.39 1.61
N ALA A 29 -9.16 2.59 1.63
CA ALA A 29 -8.45 3.19 0.52
C ALA A 29 -6.98 3.40 0.88
N ASN A 30 -6.08 3.13 -0.07
CA ASN A 30 -4.68 3.55 0.01
C ASN A 30 -4.35 4.61 -1.04
N THR A 31 -5.14 4.75 -2.08
CA THR A 31 -4.97 5.74 -3.14
C THR A 31 -5.82 6.98 -2.88
N LEU A 32 -5.36 7.77 -1.92
CA LEU A 32 -5.90 9.08 -1.58
C LEU A 32 -4.74 10.07 -1.50
N PHE A 33 -4.92 11.26 -2.08
CA PHE A 33 -3.93 12.33 -2.03
C PHE A 33 -4.57 13.71 -2.16
N GLN A 34 -3.88 14.72 -1.62
CA GLN A 34 -4.27 16.11 -1.79
C GLN A 34 -3.89 16.60 -3.19
N VAL A 35 -4.85 17.18 -3.90
CA VAL A 35 -4.69 17.69 -5.28
C VAL A 35 -4.28 19.16 -5.28
N THR A 36 -4.95 19.98 -4.48
CA THR A 36 -4.72 21.43 -4.38
C THR A 36 -4.79 21.88 -2.92
N ALA A 37 -4.13 23.01 -2.62
CA ALA A 37 -4.17 23.62 -1.30
C ALA A 37 -5.21 24.73 -1.17
N THR A 38 -5.55 25.41 -2.27
CA THR A 38 -6.47 26.57 -2.27
C THR A 38 -7.38 26.52 -3.49
N PRO A 39 -8.65 26.14 -3.37
CA PRO A 39 -9.24 25.48 -2.20
C PRO A 39 -8.63 24.09 -1.96
N PRO A 40 -8.64 23.55 -0.74
CA PRO A 40 -8.09 22.24 -0.47
C PRO A 40 -8.98 21.17 -1.10
N GLN A 41 -8.41 20.36 -1.99
CA GLN A 41 -9.11 19.27 -2.69
C GLN A 41 -8.34 17.98 -2.55
N PHE A 42 -9.09 16.89 -2.43
CA PHE A 42 -8.56 15.53 -2.33
C PHE A 42 -9.11 14.64 -3.43
N ALA A 43 -8.24 13.79 -3.97
CA ALA A 43 -8.63 12.72 -4.90
C ALA A 43 -8.64 11.38 -4.17
N ILE A 44 -9.68 10.58 -4.44
CA ILE A 44 -9.81 9.18 -4.01
C ILE A 44 -10.04 8.30 -5.23
N SER A 45 -9.49 7.08 -5.20
CA SER A 45 -9.76 6.06 -6.22
C SER A 45 -10.63 4.96 -5.63
N CYS A 46 -11.79 4.72 -6.24
CA CYS A 46 -12.76 3.71 -5.82
C CYS A 46 -13.06 2.74 -6.97
N ASN A 47 -13.02 1.44 -6.71
CA ASN A 47 -13.41 0.45 -7.72
C ASN A 47 -14.87 0.63 -8.13
N LYS A 48 -15.18 0.50 -9.43
CA LYS A 48 -16.54 0.67 -9.98
C LYS A 48 -17.57 -0.29 -9.35
N ASP A 49 -17.13 -1.50 -9.00
CA ASP A 49 -17.97 -2.53 -8.39
C ASP A 49 -18.15 -2.35 -6.88
N ASN A 50 -17.46 -1.38 -6.28
CA ASN A 50 -17.59 -1.11 -4.85
C ASN A 50 -18.93 -0.42 -4.57
N TYR A 51 -19.70 -0.96 -3.61
CA TYR A 51 -20.98 -0.38 -3.18
C TYR A 51 -20.86 1.11 -2.79
N THR A 52 -19.75 1.50 -2.20
CA THR A 52 -19.50 2.89 -1.80
C THR A 52 -19.38 3.82 -3.00
N ALA A 53 -18.88 3.34 -4.16
CA ALA A 53 -18.81 4.15 -5.38
C ALA A 53 -20.18 4.60 -5.85
N ASP A 54 -21.18 3.68 -5.84
CA ASP A 54 -22.57 4.00 -6.20
C ASP A 54 -23.16 5.04 -5.26
N LEU A 55 -22.89 4.91 -3.96
CA LEU A 55 -23.38 5.85 -2.96
C LEU A 55 -22.70 7.24 -3.07
N ILE A 56 -21.39 7.31 -3.39
CA ILE A 56 -20.71 8.59 -3.64
C ILE A 56 -21.30 9.28 -4.88
N LYS A 57 -21.57 8.53 -5.96
CA LYS A 57 -22.22 9.08 -7.16
C LYS A 57 -23.60 9.69 -6.85
N GLN A 58 -24.36 9.05 -5.95
CA GLN A 58 -25.70 9.50 -5.57
C GLN A 58 -25.68 10.68 -4.61
N SER A 59 -24.80 10.66 -3.60
CA SER A 59 -24.76 11.68 -2.53
C SER A 59 -23.96 12.92 -2.94
N GLY A 60 -22.98 12.77 -3.82
CA GLY A 60 -22.06 13.85 -4.19
C GLY A 60 -21.08 14.23 -3.05
N VAL A 61 -20.94 13.38 -2.02
CA VAL A 61 -20.07 13.67 -0.86
C VAL A 61 -19.30 12.42 -0.44
N PHE A 62 -18.14 12.60 0.14
CA PHE A 62 -17.42 11.55 0.86
C PHE A 62 -16.67 12.11 2.06
N GLY A 63 -16.46 11.28 3.06
CA GLY A 63 -15.52 11.55 4.14
C GLY A 63 -14.38 10.56 4.11
N PHE A 64 -13.29 10.89 4.78
CA PHE A 64 -12.26 9.92 5.03
C PHE A 64 -11.62 10.12 6.41
N SER A 65 -11.30 8.99 7.04
CA SER A 65 -10.58 8.93 8.30
C SER A 65 -9.17 8.40 8.04
N VAL A 66 -8.17 9.11 8.56
CA VAL A 66 -6.75 8.73 8.45
C VAL A 66 -6.47 7.70 9.54
N LEU A 67 -6.12 6.48 9.16
CA LEU A 67 -5.87 5.41 10.12
C LEU A 67 -4.56 5.63 10.90
N SER A 68 -4.56 5.20 12.14
CA SER A 68 -3.40 5.15 13.04
C SER A 68 -2.51 3.95 12.74
N GLU A 69 -1.19 4.05 12.97
CA GLU A 69 -0.27 2.88 12.99
C GLU A 69 -0.73 1.79 13.97
N LYS A 70 -1.54 2.14 14.98
CA LYS A 70 -2.13 1.22 15.95
C LYS A 70 -3.52 0.73 15.56
N ALA A 71 -3.90 0.89 14.28
CA ALA A 71 -5.23 0.51 13.83
C ALA A 71 -5.53 -0.96 14.08
N ASN A 72 -6.74 -1.22 14.59
CA ASN A 72 -7.21 -2.57 14.83
C ASN A 72 -7.36 -3.33 13.49
N PRO A 73 -6.67 -4.49 13.32
CA PRO A 73 -6.79 -5.29 12.10
C PRO A 73 -8.23 -5.71 11.77
N ALA A 74 -9.07 -5.92 12.77
CA ALA A 74 -10.49 -6.27 12.56
C ALA A 74 -11.27 -5.12 11.90
N LEU A 75 -10.96 -3.85 12.23
CA LEU A 75 -11.55 -2.69 11.58
C LEU A 75 -11.13 -2.60 10.11
N ILE A 76 -9.83 -2.80 9.84
CA ILE A 76 -9.31 -2.87 8.47
C ILE A 76 -9.97 -4.02 7.70
N GLY A 77 -10.11 -5.19 8.33
CA GLY A 77 -10.79 -6.34 7.75
C GLY A 77 -12.24 -6.06 7.41
N ASN A 78 -12.97 -5.40 8.31
CA ASN A 78 -14.39 -5.07 8.14
C ASN A 78 -14.61 -4.11 6.93
N PHE A 79 -13.82 -3.04 6.83
CA PHE A 79 -13.98 -2.08 5.73
C PHE A 79 -13.29 -2.53 4.43
N GLY A 80 -12.24 -3.36 4.50
CA GLY A 80 -11.43 -3.75 3.34
C GLY A 80 -11.93 -4.98 2.59
N TYR A 81 -12.49 -5.98 3.30
CA TYR A 81 -12.75 -7.30 2.71
C TYR A 81 -14.22 -7.70 2.66
N LYS A 82 -15.13 -6.93 3.27
CA LYS A 82 -16.57 -7.17 3.22
C LYS A 82 -17.27 -6.20 2.27
N SER A 83 -18.40 -6.60 1.71
CA SER A 83 -19.26 -5.72 0.91
C SER A 83 -20.30 -5.03 1.80
N GLY A 84 -20.48 -3.72 1.65
CA GLY A 84 -21.57 -2.99 2.30
C GLY A 84 -22.96 -3.30 1.74
N ARG A 85 -23.07 -4.12 0.66
CA ARG A 85 -24.34 -4.64 0.18
C ARG A 85 -24.88 -5.73 1.10
N ASP A 86 -23.98 -6.52 1.72
CA ASP A 86 -24.32 -7.72 2.46
C ASP A 86 -24.14 -7.56 3.96
N PHE A 87 -23.37 -6.55 4.39
CA PHE A 87 -23.02 -6.34 5.78
C PHE A 87 -23.14 -4.88 6.19
N ASP A 88 -23.68 -4.63 7.37
CA ASP A 88 -23.56 -3.33 8.04
C ASP A 88 -22.14 -3.18 8.60
N LYS A 89 -21.30 -2.47 7.86
CA LYS A 89 -19.90 -2.23 8.27
C LYS A 89 -19.76 -1.28 9.46
N PHE A 90 -20.81 -0.56 9.79
CA PHE A 90 -20.83 0.42 10.89
C PHE A 90 -21.34 -0.18 12.20
N ALA A 91 -21.89 -1.40 12.19
CA ALA A 91 -22.29 -2.09 13.39
C ALA A 91 -21.09 -2.33 14.32
N GLY A 92 -21.16 -1.80 15.56
CA GLY A 92 -20.10 -1.91 16.55
C GLY A 92 -18.84 -1.06 16.27
N VAL A 93 -18.94 -0.07 15.37
CA VAL A 93 -17.88 0.89 15.04
C VAL A 93 -18.28 2.27 15.56
N ASN A 94 -17.35 2.96 16.25
CA ASN A 94 -17.57 4.32 16.67
C ASN A 94 -17.38 5.29 15.51
N TYR A 95 -18.39 6.10 15.26
CA TYR A 95 -18.38 7.17 14.28
C TYR A 95 -19.32 8.30 14.70
N PHE A 96 -19.13 9.46 14.13
CA PHE A 96 -20.09 10.57 14.21
C PHE A 96 -20.56 10.96 12.80
N THR A 97 -21.68 11.64 12.71
CA THR A 97 -22.16 12.20 11.44
C THR A 97 -21.65 13.62 11.29
N GLY A 98 -20.89 13.87 10.24
CA GLY A 98 -20.32 15.19 9.95
C GLY A 98 -21.34 16.18 9.37
N LYS A 99 -20.87 17.39 9.00
CA LYS A 99 -21.70 18.47 8.46
C LYS A 99 -22.38 18.14 7.12
N LEU A 100 -21.72 17.31 6.30
CA LEU A 100 -22.26 16.85 5.01
C LEU A 100 -23.14 15.60 5.16
N GLY A 101 -23.39 15.14 6.38
CA GLY A 101 -24.15 13.92 6.62
C GLY A 101 -23.36 12.62 6.44
N VAL A 102 -22.04 12.72 6.33
CA VAL A 102 -21.16 11.57 6.12
C VAL A 102 -20.79 10.93 7.45
N PRO A 103 -20.83 9.58 7.59
CA PRO A 103 -20.34 8.91 8.79
C PRO A 103 -18.81 8.94 8.84
N ILE A 104 -18.26 9.62 9.84
CA ILE A 104 -16.82 9.73 10.07
C ILE A 104 -16.38 8.72 11.13
N VAL A 105 -15.62 7.72 10.75
CA VAL A 105 -15.12 6.69 11.67
C VAL A 105 -14.02 7.27 12.56
N THR A 106 -14.21 7.11 13.88
CA THR A 106 -13.24 7.59 14.88
C THR A 106 -12.35 6.49 15.43
N ASP A 107 -12.82 5.26 15.39
CA ASP A 107 -12.03 4.11 15.84
C ASP A 107 -10.72 4.01 15.05
N SER A 108 -9.61 3.88 15.77
CA SER A 108 -8.28 3.70 15.18
C SER A 108 -7.85 4.81 14.21
N SER A 109 -8.43 6.00 14.30
CA SER A 109 -8.18 7.14 13.39
C SER A 109 -7.44 8.26 14.11
N VAL A 110 -6.62 9.03 13.38
CA VAL A 110 -5.87 10.18 13.91
C VAL A 110 -6.42 11.51 13.43
N ALA A 111 -7.04 11.54 12.25
CA ALA A 111 -7.64 12.73 11.65
C ALA A 111 -8.79 12.34 10.72
N TRP A 112 -9.60 13.31 10.34
CA TRP A 112 -10.71 13.10 9.42
C TRP A 112 -10.95 14.33 8.54
N PHE A 113 -11.63 14.11 7.42
CA PHE A 113 -12.06 15.12 6.46
C PHE A 113 -13.43 14.79 5.91
N GLU A 114 -14.21 15.82 5.57
CA GLU A 114 -15.41 15.71 4.75
C GLU A 114 -15.23 16.51 3.46
N CYS A 115 -15.60 15.90 2.34
CA CYS A 115 -15.41 16.46 1.02
C CYS A 115 -16.72 16.46 0.20
N LYS A 116 -16.98 17.58 -0.50
CA LYS A 116 -18.00 17.66 -1.54
C LYS A 116 -17.37 17.37 -2.89
N VAL A 117 -17.92 16.39 -3.62
CA VAL A 117 -17.41 15.99 -4.93
C VAL A 117 -17.63 17.11 -5.95
N ASN A 118 -16.56 17.54 -6.60
CA ASN A 118 -16.58 18.53 -7.68
C ASN A 118 -16.45 17.86 -9.05
N GLN A 119 -15.69 16.78 -9.14
CA GLN A 119 -15.37 16.08 -10.39
C GLN A 119 -15.26 14.59 -10.16
N SER A 120 -15.57 13.80 -11.19
CA SER A 120 -15.32 12.36 -11.19
C SER A 120 -14.90 11.89 -12.58
N TYR A 121 -13.97 10.94 -12.64
CA TYR A 121 -13.44 10.39 -13.88
C TYR A 121 -13.38 8.88 -13.79
N GLU A 122 -13.90 8.21 -14.81
CA GLU A 122 -13.75 6.76 -14.93
C GLU A 122 -12.38 6.42 -15.55
N VAL A 123 -11.60 5.61 -14.84
CA VAL A 123 -10.28 5.18 -15.28
C VAL A 123 -10.16 3.66 -15.13
N GLY A 124 -10.23 2.94 -16.25
CA GLY A 124 -10.18 1.48 -16.23
C GLY A 124 -11.26 0.88 -15.32
N THR A 125 -10.83 0.14 -14.30
CA THR A 125 -11.71 -0.51 -13.30
C THR A 125 -12.14 0.41 -12.16
N HIS A 126 -11.65 1.64 -12.12
CA HIS A 126 -11.85 2.56 -10.99
C HIS A 126 -12.50 3.87 -11.44
N ILE A 127 -12.99 4.60 -10.44
CA ILE A 127 -13.46 5.99 -10.56
C ILE A 127 -12.57 6.82 -9.64
N ILE A 128 -12.04 7.89 -10.18
CA ILE A 128 -11.39 8.94 -9.39
C ILE A 128 -12.46 9.98 -9.06
N PHE A 129 -12.72 10.18 -7.77
CA PHE A 129 -13.54 11.29 -7.29
C PHE A 129 -12.60 12.36 -6.75
N ILE A 130 -12.83 13.62 -7.15
CA ILE A 130 -12.13 14.79 -6.63
C ILE A 130 -13.14 15.62 -5.88
N GLY A 131 -12.85 15.88 -4.59
CA GLY A 131 -13.74 16.64 -3.72
C GLY A 131 -13.00 17.74 -2.98
N GLU A 132 -13.69 18.88 -2.80
CA GLU A 132 -13.26 19.98 -1.97
C GLU A 132 -13.52 19.67 -0.50
N ALA A 133 -12.52 19.87 0.35
CA ALA A 133 -12.65 19.70 1.78
C ALA A 133 -13.52 20.82 2.38
N ILE A 134 -14.62 20.44 3.00
CA ILE A 134 -15.59 21.34 3.63
C ILE A 134 -15.36 21.42 5.14
N ASP A 135 -14.94 20.33 5.74
CA ASP A 135 -14.62 20.25 7.17
C ASP A 135 -13.55 19.20 7.45
N ASN A 136 -12.85 19.37 8.57
CA ASN A 136 -11.82 18.45 9.00
C ASN A 136 -11.54 18.58 10.50
N GLY A 137 -10.84 17.61 11.07
CA GLY A 137 -10.41 17.68 12.47
C GLY A 137 -9.41 16.59 12.86
N LEU A 138 -8.80 16.82 14.01
CA LEU A 138 -7.93 15.82 14.65
C LEU A 138 -8.76 14.94 15.59
N ILE A 139 -8.40 13.67 15.66
CA ILE A 139 -8.95 12.68 16.61
C ILE A 139 -7.88 12.35 17.65
N ASP A 140 -6.66 12.10 17.21
CA ASP A 140 -5.50 11.85 18.06
C ASP A 140 -4.31 12.70 17.60
N GLU A 141 -4.06 13.81 18.29
CA GLU A 141 -2.99 14.77 17.95
C GLU A 141 -1.58 14.15 18.01
N LYS A 142 -1.38 13.13 18.84
CA LYS A 142 -0.09 12.46 19.03
C LYS A 142 0.02 11.16 18.23
N GLY A 143 -1.07 10.74 17.63
CA GLY A 143 -1.14 9.52 16.83
C GLY A 143 -0.33 9.65 15.53
N LYS A 144 0.33 8.57 15.13
CA LYS A 144 1.00 8.49 13.83
C LYS A 144 0.07 7.89 12.80
N SER A 145 0.02 8.49 11.62
CA SER A 145 -0.76 7.95 10.50
C SER A 145 -0.15 6.66 9.96
N LEU A 146 -1.01 5.69 9.64
CA LEU A 146 -0.61 4.41 9.06
C LEU A 146 -0.21 4.59 7.60
N SER A 147 1.07 4.34 7.30
CA SER A 147 1.53 4.24 5.91
C SER A 147 1.25 2.85 5.33
N TYR A 148 1.02 2.79 4.02
CA TYR A 148 0.80 1.51 3.33
C TYR A 148 2.04 0.61 3.37
N ASN A 149 3.25 1.20 3.38
CA ASN A 149 4.49 0.44 3.54
C ASN A 149 4.54 -0.23 4.93
N TYR A 150 4.22 0.50 6.00
CA TYR A 150 4.15 -0.07 7.34
C TYR A 150 3.10 -1.19 7.43
N TYR A 151 1.93 -0.97 6.83
CA TYR A 151 0.87 -1.99 6.76
C TYR A 151 1.34 -3.27 6.08
N ARG A 152 2.10 -3.17 4.97
CA ARG A 152 2.63 -4.33 4.24
C ARG A 152 3.82 -4.99 4.93
N GLU A 153 4.81 -4.21 5.34
CA GLU A 153 6.10 -4.71 5.79
C GLU A 153 6.08 -5.15 7.25
N VAL A 154 5.40 -4.39 8.11
CA VAL A 154 5.33 -4.63 9.54
C VAL A 154 4.08 -5.43 9.93
N LEU A 155 2.90 -4.97 9.51
CA LEU A 155 1.63 -5.63 9.85
C LEU A 155 1.30 -6.80 8.91
N LYS A 156 2.12 -7.05 7.86
CA LYS A 156 1.94 -8.14 6.88
C LYS A 156 0.57 -8.14 6.18
N GLY A 157 -0.01 -6.96 6.03
CA GLY A 157 -1.29 -6.77 5.35
C GLY A 157 -1.17 -6.82 3.82
N TYR A 158 -2.26 -7.15 3.15
CA TYR A 158 -2.34 -7.25 1.69
C TYR A 158 -3.50 -6.41 1.15
N SER A 159 -3.36 -5.95 -0.11
CA SER A 159 -4.48 -5.32 -0.83
C SER A 159 -5.50 -6.37 -1.26
N PRO A 160 -6.81 -6.13 -1.08
CA PRO A 160 -7.85 -6.97 -1.66
C PRO A 160 -7.87 -6.83 -3.20
N LYS A 161 -8.47 -7.82 -3.90
CA LYS A 161 -8.53 -7.91 -5.37
C LYS A 161 -9.03 -6.63 -6.07
N ASN A 162 -9.92 -5.89 -5.42
CA ASN A 162 -10.52 -4.67 -5.95
C ASN A 162 -9.76 -3.38 -5.60
N ALA A 163 -8.61 -3.49 -4.93
CA ALA A 163 -7.77 -2.32 -4.65
C ALA A 163 -6.95 -1.92 -5.90
N PRO A 164 -6.73 -0.61 -6.14
CA PRO A 164 -5.93 -0.14 -7.27
C PRO A 164 -4.48 -0.66 -7.24
N THR A 165 -3.99 -0.98 -6.07
CA THR A 165 -2.62 -1.48 -5.81
C THR A 165 -2.56 -3.00 -5.64
N TYR A 166 -3.64 -3.73 -6.01
CA TYR A 166 -3.62 -5.19 -5.97
C TYR A 166 -2.61 -5.75 -6.97
N ILE A 167 -1.76 -6.63 -6.48
CA ILE A 167 -0.86 -7.43 -7.30
C ILE A 167 -1.15 -8.89 -6.99
N ASP A 168 -1.31 -9.69 -8.04
CA ASP A 168 -1.58 -11.12 -7.94
C ASP A 168 -0.44 -11.83 -7.19
N LYS A 169 -0.79 -12.64 -6.18
CA LYS A 169 0.20 -13.37 -5.37
C LYS A 169 1.06 -14.30 -6.21
N GLU A 170 0.47 -14.98 -7.19
CA GLU A 170 1.21 -15.88 -8.07
C GLU A 170 2.28 -15.13 -8.87
N LYS A 171 1.98 -13.89 -9.28
CA LYS A 171 2.96 -13.03 -9.96
C LYS A 171 4.07 -12.57 -9.02
N ILE A 172 3.74 -12.28 -7.75
CA ILE A 172 4.74 -11.92 -6.73
C ILE A 172 5.62 -13.13 -6.42
N GLU A 173 5.03 -14.31 -6.23
CA GLU A 173 5.75 -15.54 -5.93
C GLU A 173 6.64 -15.99 -7.10
N ALA A 174 6.16 -15.86 -8.33
CA ALA A 174 6.96 -16.13 -9.52
C ALA A 174 8.19 -15.23 -9.59
N ILE A 175 8.05 -13.93 -9.28
CA ILE A 175 9.16 -12.99 -9.24
C ILE A 175 10.11 -13.32 -8.07
N THR A 176 9.55 -13.57 -6.89
CA THR A 176 10.33 -13.90 -5.68
C THR A 176 11.10 -15.22 -5.89
N ASN A 177 10.50 -16.20 -6.54
CA ASN A 177 11.16 -17.46 -6.87
C ASN A 177 12.21 -17.28 -7.97
N THR A 178 11.97 -16.42 -8.96
CA THR A 178 12.99 -16.05 -9.95
C THR A 178 14.17 -15.33 -9.30
N VAL A 179 13.89 -14.42 -8.37
CA VAL A 179 14.93 -13.72 -7.58
C VAL A 179 15.66 -14.69 -6.65
N LYS A 180 14.96 -15.63 -6.01
CA LYS A 180 15.59 -16.67 -5.20
C LYS A 180 16.40 -17.66 -6.01
N GLN A 181 15.98 -18.03 -7.23
CA GLN A 181 16.76 -18.85 -8.15
C GLN A 181 17.97 -18.11 -8.73
N GLN A 182 17.93 -16.78 -8.78
CA GLN A 182 19.05 -15.92 -9.15
C GLN A 182 19.93 -15.50 -7.95
N ALA A 183 19.48 -15.73 -6.73
CA ALA A 183 20.29 -15.55 -5.52
C ALA A 183 21.21 -16.76 -5.35
N GLU A 184 22.11 -16.94 -6.30
CA GLU A 184 23.27 -17.80 -6.07
C GLU A 184 24.15 -17.14 -5.00
N VAL A 185 24.24 -17.78 -3.85
CA VAL A 185 25.20 -17.42 -2.81
C VAL A 185 26.38 -18.38 -2.91
N TRP A 186 27.56 -17.82 -3.00
CA TRP A 186 28.81 -18.55 -3.01
C TRP A 186 29.67 -18.09 -1.83
N GLN A 187 30.05 -19.02 -0.96
CA GLN A 187 30.82 -18.70 0.26
C GLN A 187 32.29 -19.03 0.06
N CYS A 188 33.14 -18.06 0.41
CA CYS A 188 34.58 -18.25 0.47
C CYS A 188 34.94 -19.17 1.65
N GLN A 189 35.58 -20.29 1.38
CA GLN A 189 35.96 -21.30 2.39
C GLN A 189 37.10 -20.82 3.30
N LEU A 190 37.79 -19.72 2.94
CA LEU A 190 38.87 -19.17 3.74
C LEU A 190 38.43 -18.13 4.77
N CYS A 191 37.50 -17.20 4.38
CA CYS A 191 37.09 -16.09 5.24
C CYS A 191 35.59 -15.98 5.45
N HIS A 192 34.79 -16.90 4.90
CA HIS A 192 33.33 -16.94 4.93
C HIS A 192 32.64 -15.71 4.31
N TYR A 193 33.34 -14.96 3.45
CA TYR A 193 32.71 -13.92 2.66
C TYR A 193 31.69 -14.55 1.70
N GLU A 194 30.50 -13.98 1.63
CA GLU A 194 29.42 -14.43 0.76
C GLU A 194 29.33 -13.53 -0.49
N TYR A 195 29.54 -14.11 -1.66
CA TYR A 195 29.21 -13.47 -2.91
C TYR A 195 27.74 -13.73 -3.24
N GLU A 196 26.97 -12.67 -3.30
CA GLU A 196 25.56 -12.72 -3.70
C GLU A 196 25.41 -12.13 -5.11
N ALA A 197 25.04 -12.93 -6.10
CA ALA A 197 24.87 -12.47 -7.48
C ALA A 197 23.95 -11.24 -7.59
N VAL A 198 22.91 -11.17 -6.73
CA VAL A 198 21.97 -10.03 -6.66
C VAL A 198 22.66 -8.72 -6.29
N LYS A 199 23.68 -8.77 -5.46
CA LYS A 199 24.44 -7.58 -4.99
C LYS A 199 25.63 -7.25 -5.90
N GLY A 200 26.20 -8.25 -6.56
CA GLY A 200 27.48 -8.15 -7.25
C GLY A 200 28.64 -7.87 -6.26
N ASP A 201 29.69 -7.29 -6.76
CA ASP A 201 30.83 -6.81 -5.96
C ASP A 201 31.24 -5.42 -6.47
N PRO A 202 30.65 -4.35 -5.89
CA PRO A 202 30.95 -2.98 -6.29
C PRO A 202 32.41 -2.57 -6.05
N ILE A 203 33.10 -3.23 -5.10
CA ILE A 203 34.53 -2.96 -4.77
C ILE A 203 35.40 -3.39 -5.94
N SER A 204 35.10 -4.54 -6.54
CA SER A 204 35.80 -5.06 -7.73
C SER A 204 35.14 -4.65 -9.04
N GLY A 205 34.17 -3.74 -9.03
CA GLY A 205 33.48 -3.25 -10.22
C GLY A 205 32.51 -4.25 -10.85
N ILE A 206 32.05 -5.26 -10.11
CA ILE A 206 31.09 -6.27 -10.58
C ILE A 206 29.66 -5.76 -10.37
N ALA A 207 28.90 -5.66 -11.47
CA ALA A 207 27.53 -5.16 -11.41
C ALA A 207 26.58 -6.14 -10.69
N PRO A 208 25.54 -5.61 -9.98
CA PRO A 208 24.44 -6.43 -9.49
C PRO A 208 23.80 -7.28 -10.60
N GLY A 209 23.48 -8.53 -10.29
CA GLY A 209 22.92 -9.50 -11.25
C GLY A 209 23.96 -10.37 -11.95
N THR A 210 25.25 -10.19 -11.70
CA THR A 210 26.31 -11.03 -12.27
C THR A 210 26.36 -12.39 -11.55
N SER A 211 26.24 -13.49 -12.28
CA SER A 211 26.44 -14.84 -11.71
C SER A 211 27.87 -15.03 -11.26
N PHE A 212 28.10 -15.82 -10.20
CA PHE A 212 29.45 -16.16 -9.75
C PHE A 212 30.28 -16.85 -10.85
N LEU A 213 29.64 -17.65 -11.67
CA LEU A 213 30.30 -18.35 -12.79
C LEU A 213 30.76 -17.39 -13.88
N ASP A 214 30.07 -16.26 -14.04
CA ASP A 214 30.36 -15.24 -15.05
C ASP A 214 31.37 -14.16 -14.55
N LEU A 215 31.84 -14.28 -13.29
CA LEU A 215 32.89 -13.39 -12.78
C LEU A 215 34.17 -13.55 -13.59
N PRO A 216 34.95 -12.48 -13.79
CA PRO A 216 36.26 -12.53 -14.43
C PRO A 216 37.16 -13.64 -13.83
N ASN A 217 37.97 -14.27 -14.64
CA ASN A 217 38.82 -15.36 -14.16
C ASN A 217 39.87 -14.91 -13.14
N ASP A 218 40.22 -13.66 -13.17
CA ASP A 218 41.16 -12.99 -12.26
C ASP A 218 40.48 -12.33 -11.06
N TRP A 219 39.14 -12.49 -10.94
CA TRP A 219 38.43 -11.99 -9.75
C TRP A 219 38.85 -12.78 -8.51
N VAL A 220 39.10 -12.07 -7.44
CA VAL A 220 39.49 -12.62 -6.13
C VAL A 220 38.53 -12.13 -5.03
N CYS A 221 38.45 -12.88 -3.96
CA CYS A 221 37.68 -12.49 -2.78
C CYS A 221 38.06 -11.08 -2.31
N PRO A 222 37.13 -10.11 -2.22
CA PRO A 222 37.42 -8.73 -1.84
C PRO A 222 37.89 -8.60 -0.38
N ILE A 223 37.72 -9.63 0.45
CA ILE A 223 38.10 -9.64 1.87
C ILE A 223 39.48 -10.26 2.09
N CYS A 224 39.76 -11.44 1.48
CA CYS A 224 41.00 -12.17 1.78
C CYS A 224 41.89 -12.44 0.57
N GLY A 225 41.49 -12.06 -0.63
CA GLY A 225 42.24 -12.26 -1.87
C GLY A 225 42.24 -13.72 -2.40
N ALA A 226 41.42 -14.62 -1.83
CA ALA A 226 41.30 -16.00 -2.33
C ALA A 226 40.74 -16.01 -3.72
N ASP A 227 41.19 -16.93 -4.57
CA ASP A 227 40.67 -17.11 -5.92
C ASP A 227 39.30 -17.82 -5.93
N LYS A 228 38.64 -17.83 -7.09
CA LYS A 228 37.28 -18.40 -7.27
C LYS A 228 37.18 -19.89 -6.87
N SER A 229 38.29 -20.66 -6.93
CA SER A 229 38.27 -22.09 -6.59
C SER A 229 38.05 -22.34 -5.09
N MET A 230 38.22 -21.31 -4.26
CA MET A 230 37.98 -21.36 -2.82
C MET A 230 36.53 -21.04 -2.43
N PHE A 231 35.63 -20.94 -3.41
CA PHE A 231 34.23 -20.67 -3.15
C PHE A 231 33.37 -21.92 -3.41
N GLU A 232 32.44 -22.17 -2.49
CA GLU A 232 31.44 -23.22 -2.63
C GLU A 232 30.04 -22.60 -2.69
N LYS A 233 29.16 -23.21 -3.44
CA LYS A 233 27.76 -22.79 -3.55
C LYS A 233 27.00 -23.25 -2.31
N GLU A 234 26.29 -22.35 -1.63
CA GLU A 234 25.34 -22.66 -0.56
C GLU A 234 24.02 -23.25 -1.08
#